data_6c87fb364ab16e752e1421a3b9212aab
#
_entry.id   6c87fb364ab16e752e1421a3b9212aab
#
_cell.length_a   1.000
_cell.length_b   1.000
_cell.length_c   1.000
_cell.angle_alpha   90.00
_cell.angle_beta   90.00
_cell.angle_gamma   90.00
#
_symmetry.space_group_name_H-M   'P 1'
#
loop_
_entity.id
_entity.type
_entity.pdbx_description
1 polymer ?
#
loop_
_entity_poly.entity_id
_entity_poly.type
_entity_poly.pdbx_seq_one_letter_code
_entity_poly.pdbx_strand_id
1 'polypeptide(L)'
;MNPELAPSIEAAEREYLRSRVENLAQVSGNPFGARVFYNGDYPCFHVGASSSPMLNRIHGDLVGDPGAVLDLLKGSAQHSTVTPLVGKPSTLGPVAFIEGTRLERLKGWTHLQFVCAIDTMILSRHSFDIEDATAETFALFAEVHASGFHTKPEHRALNQASFAEQAASGRLKIYVLKAVDEVVAGASMYLASNGVAYLGTAATRKSARGLGYHAALIAHRMEQAKQHGCRWVAATALAGSQSRRNLQRAGLRVSHGQALYRLGEGWSAK
;
A
#
# COMPACT_ATOMS: atom_id res chain seq x y z
N MET A 1 14.73 6.39 -14.06
CA MET A 1 14.65 5.57 -12.82
C MET A 1 15.72 6.06 -11.87
N ASN A 2 15.41 6.27 -10.61
CA ASN A 2 16.40 6.57 -9.58
C ASN A 2 16.48 5.36 -8.63
N PRO A 3 17.36 4.38 -8.89
CA PRO A 3 17.43 3.15 -8.12
C PRO A 3 17.88 3.37 -6.66
N GLU A 4 18.57 4.49 -6.38
CA GLU A 4 19.00 4.84 -5.02
C GLU A 4 17.84 5.15 -4.08
N LEU A 5 16.68 5.56 -4.62
CA LEU A 5 15.47 5.82 -3.84
C LEU A 5 14.60 4.57 -3.60
N ALA A 6 14.83 3.48 -4.31
CA ALA A 6 14.01 2.28 -4.18
C ALA A 6 13.96 1.75 -2.73
N PRO A 7 15.07 1.61 -1.99
CA PRO A 7 15.02 1.18 -0.60
C PRO A 7 14.17 2.07 0.30
N SER A 8 14.26 3.39 0.10
CA SER A 8 13.48 4.37 0.89
C SER A 8 11.98 4.31 0.59
N ILE A 9 11.60 4.09 -0.68
CA ILE A 9 10.20 3.94 -1.09
C ILE A 9 9.62 2.64 -0.53
N GLU A 10 10.36 1.53 -0.66
CA GLU A 10 9.97 0.24 -0.12
C GLU A 10 9.84 0.27 1.42
N ALA A 11 10.73 0.99 2.12
CA ALA A 11 10.64 1.19 3.56
C ALA A 11 9.36 1.95 3.93
N ALA A 12 9.01 3.02 3.19
CA ALA A 12 7.79 3.78 3.42
C ALA A 12 6.53 2.95 3.17
N GLU A 13 6.50 2.12 2.12
CA GLU A 13 5.40 1.18 1.89
C GLU A 13 5.26 0.18 3.03
N ARG A 14 6.39 -0.39 3.49
CA ARG A 14 6.38 -1.33 4.63
C ARG A 14 5.84 -0.70 5.91
N GLU A 15 6.25 0.53 6.24
CA GLU A 15 5.72 1.26 7.40
C GLU A 15 4.20 1.48 7.26
N TYR A 16 3.72 1.89 6.09
CA TYR A 16 2.30 2.05 5.81
C TYR A 16 1.51 0.74 5.98
N LEU A 17 2.01 -0.35 5.41
CA LEU A 17 1.33 -1.65 5.52
C LEU A 17 1.40 -2.21 6.94
N ARG A 18 2.53 -2.01 7.62
CA ARG A 18 2.70 -2.38 9.03
C ARG A 18 1.66 -1.66 9.90
N SER A 19 1.48 -0.36 9.74
CA SER A 19 0.49 0.40 10.53
C SER A 19 -0.92 -0.16 10.36
N ARG A 20 -1.29 -0.59 9.15
CA ARG A 20 -2.58 -1.21 8.89
C ARG A 20 -2.77 -2.56 9.58
N VAL A 21 -1.73 -3.38 9.65
CA VAL A 21 -1.78 -4.67 10.38
C VAL A 21 -1.77 -4.46 11.89
N GLU A 22 -1.01 -3.48 12.38
CA GLU A 22 -1.00 -3.09 13.80
C GLU A 22 -2.38 -2.59 14.26
N ASN A 23 -3.07 -1.77 13.43
CA ASN A 23 -4.45 -1.36 13.71
C ASN A 23 -5.39 -2.57 13.88
N LEU A 24 -5.26 -3.57 13.03
CA LEU A 24 -6.05 -4.81 13.14
C LEU A 24 -5.71 -5.59 14.40
N ALA A 25 -4.43 -5.68 14.77
CA ALA A 25 -3.98 -6.39 15.95
C ALA A 25 -4.44 -5.74 17.27
N GLN A 26 -4.66 -4.43 17.26
CA GLN A 26 -5.13 -3.66 18.42
C GLN A 26 -6.65 -3.74 18.64
N VAL A 27 -7.41 -4.27 17.69
CA VAL A 27 -8.84 -4.52 17.91
C VAL A 27 -9.03 -5.52 19.05
N SER A 28 -9.87 -5.17 20.00
CA SER A 28 -10.09 -5.99 21.22
C SER A 28 -10.37 -7.44 20.88
N GLY A 29 -9.63 -8.35 21.50
CA GLY A 29 -9.70 -9.78 21.23
C GLY A 29 -9.05 -10.23 19.93
N ASN A 30 -8.45 -9.33 19.16
CA ASN A 30 -7.79 -9.59 17.87
C ASN A 30 -8.59 -10.55 16.96
N PRO A 31 -9.85 -10.20 16.61
CA PRO A 31 -10.75 -11.10 15.87
C PRO A 31 -10.25 -11.42 14.45
N PHE A 32 -9.29 -10.65 13.95
CA PHE A 32 -8.71 -10.83 12.62
C PHE A 32 -7.46 -11.72 12.60
N GLY A 33 -6.98 -12.16 13.78
CA GLY A 33 -5.73 -12.92 13.89
C GLY A 33 -4.54 -12.18 13.30
N ALA A 34 -4.50 -10.83 13.46
CA ALA A 34 -3.48 -9.98 12.92
C ALA A 34 -2.24 -9.98 13.80
N ARG A 35 -1.07 -10.07 13.18
CA ARG A 35 0.21 -9.99 13.89
C ARG A 35 1.30 -9.43 13.00
N VAL A 36 2.22 -8.69 13.60
CA VAL A 36 3.51 -8.31 13.02
C VAL A 36 4.58 -9.10 13.74
N PHE A 37 5.47 -9.72 13.00
CA PHE A 37 6.68 -10.37 13.52
C PHE A 37 7.87 -9.93 12.69
N TYR A 38 9.10 -10.30 13.05
CA TYR A 38 10.31 -9.78 12.41
C TYR A 38 11.17 -10.92 11.87
N ASN A 39 11.79 -10.66 10.72
CA ASN A 39 12.89 -11.42 10.16
C ASN A 39 14.11 -10.46 10.11
N GLY A 40 15.03 -10.61 11.07
CA GLY A 40 16.01 -9.56 11.33
C GLY A 40 15.30 -8.22 11.59
N ASP A 41 15.68 -7.19 10.85
CA ASP A 41 15.10 -5.84 10.95
C ASP A 41 13.83 -5.64 10.09
N TYR A 42 13.40 -6.65 9.36
CA TYR A 42 12.27 -6.54 8.43
C TYR A 42 10.96 -7.01 9.07
N PRO A 43 9.94 -6.16 9.12
CA PRO A 43 8.62 -6.56 9.59
C PRO A 43 7.95 -7.50 8.58
N CYS A 44 7.37 -8.56 9.08
CA CYS A 44 6.57 -9.52 8.35
C CYS A 44 5.13 -9.48 8.87
N PHE A 45 4.15 -9.64 7.99
CA PHE A 45 2.74 -9.42 8.27
C PHE A 45 1.95 -10.71 8.10
N HIS A 46 1.02 -10.93 9.02
CA HIS A 46 0.03 -11.99 8.92
C HIS A 46 -1.32 -11.50 9.43
N VAL A 47 -2.37 -11.76 8.66
CA VAL A 47 -3.76 -11.51 9.04
C VAL A 47 -4.59 -12.74 8.68
N GLY A 48 -4.93 -13.56 9.70
CA GLY A 48 -5.62 -14.84 9.49
C GLY A 48 -6.99 -14.71 8.82
N ALA A 49 -7.72 -13.62 9.09
CA ALA A 49 -9.02 -13.33 8.48
C ALA A 49 -8.93 -12.78 7.06
N SER A 50 -7.75 -12.73 6.42
CA SER A 50 -7.55 -12.16 5.09
C SER A 50 -6.64 -13.01 4.24
N SER A 51 -7.01 -13.22 2.97
CA SER A 51 -6.12 -13.76 1.94
C SER A 51 -5.41 -12.68 1.15
N SER A 52 -5.55 -11.41 1.53
CA SER A 52 -4.96 -10.29 0.78
C SER A 52 -3.45 -10.30 0.87
N PRO A 53 -2.72 -10.32 -0.27
CA PRO A 53 -1.27 -10.22 -0.29
C PRO A 53 -0.72 -8.88 0.24
N MET A 54 -1.58 -7.88 0.42
CA MET A 54 -1.21 -6.62 1.07
C MET A 54 -1.04 -6.77 2.59
N LEU A 55 -1.71 -7.73 3.19
CA LEU A 55 -1.75 -7.96 4.64
C LEU A 55 -1.03 -9.24 5.06
N ASN A 56 -0.54 -10.04 4.10
CA ASN A 56 0.16 -11.30 4.32
C ASN A 56 1.47 -11.30 3.55
N ARG A 57 2.52 -10.68 4.10
CA ARG A 57 3.81 -10.50 3.44
C ARG A 57 4.97 -10.89 4.35
N ILE A 58 5.90 -11.63 3.80
CA ILE A 58 7.23 -11.84 4.39
C ILE A 58 8.18 -10.84 3.74
N HIS A 59 8.68 -9.91 4.52
CA HIS A 59 9.79 -9.05 4.12
C HIS A 59 11.10 -9.67 4.62
N GLY A 60 12.21 -9.31 4.00
CA GLY A 60 13.52 -9.78 4.40
C GLY A 60 14.58 -9.43 3.38
N ASP A 61 15.81 -9.74 3.69
CA ASP A 61 16.95 -9.54 2.80
C ASP A 61 17.11 -10.75 1.87
N LEU A 62 16.48 -10.68 0.69
CA LEU A 62 16.58 -11.72 -0.34
C LEU A 62 17.95 -11.75 -1.05
N VAL A 63 18.87 -10.84 -0.70
CA VAL A 63 20.23 -10.78 -1.22
C VAL A 63 21.24 -11.28 -0.18
N GLY A 64 21.14 -10.78 1.06
CA GLY A 64 22.08 -11.13 2.14
C GLY A 64 21.69 -12.40 2.89
N ASP A 65 20.39 -12.65 3.11
CA ASP A 65 19.90 -13.86 3.80
C ASP A 65 18.60 -14.38 3.15
N PRO A 66 18.67 -14.89 1.92
CA PRO A 66 17.50 -15.44 1.24
C PRO A 66 16.95 -16.69 1.93
N GLY A 67 17.79 -17.49 2.59
CA GLY A 67 17.39 -18.73 3.28
C GLY A 67 16.33 -18.45 4.35
N ALA A 68 16.56 -17.46 5.21
CA ALA A 68 15.60 -17.11 6.26
C ALA A 68 14.23 -16.65 5.69
N VAL A 69 14.22 -15.94 4.56
CA VAL A 69 12.97 -15.55 3.89
C VAL A 69 12.26 -16.76 3.32
N LEU A 70 12.98 -17.67 2.68
CA LEU A 70 12.42 -18.90 2.12
C LEU A 70 11.84 -19.82 3.20
N ASP A 71 12.50 -19.95 4.35
CA ASP A 71 12.01 -20.77 5.46
C ASP A 71 10.73 -20.19 6.06
N LEU A 72 10.62 -18.87 6.19
CA LEU A 72 9.39 -18.22 6.60
C LEU A 72 8.26 -18.42 5.59
N LEU A 73 8.55 -18.33 4.28
CA LEU A 73 7.55 -18.62 3.24
C LEU A 73 7.07 -20.07 3.32
N LYS A 74 7.98 -21.03 3.52
CA LYS A 74 7.66 -22.46 3.69
C LYS A 74 6.78 -22.68 4.92
N GLY A 75 7.15 -22.10 6.06
CA GLY A 75 6.38 -22.20 7.30
C GLY A 75 5.00 -21.52 7.23
N SER A 76 4.80 -20.59 6.29
CA SER A 76 3.57 -19.81 6.13
C SER A 76 2.77 -20.18 4.89
N ALA A 77 3.10 -21.25 4.18
CA ALA A 77 2.50 -21.62 2.88
C ALA A 77 0.97 -21.81 2.93
N GLN A 78 0.42 -22.20 4.08
CA GLN A 78 -1.03 -22.36 4.28
C GLN A 78 -1.81 -21.03 4.31
N HIS A 79 -1.14 -19.89 4.38
CA HIS A 79 -1.75 -18.57 4.63
C HIS A 79 -1.70 -17.63 3.42
N SER A 80 -1.48 -18.14 2.21
CA SER A 80 -1.35 -17.30 0.99
C SER A 80 -0.28 -16.20 1.13
N THR A 81 0.77 -16.47 1.89
CA THR A 81 1.83 -15.51 2.19
C THR A 81 2.73 -15.31 0.98
N VAL A 82 3.17 -14.09 0.77
CA VAL A 82 3.99 -13.68 -0.36
C VAL A 82 5.23 -12.91 0.09
N THR A 83 6.22 -12.81 -0.81
CA THR A 83 7.37 -11.90 -0.66
C THR A 83 7.43 -10.92 -1.82
N PRO A 84 7.75 -9.64 -1.62
CA PRO A 84 7.99 -8.71 -2.70
C PRO A 84 9.39 -8.92 -3.31
N LEU A 85 9.46 -8.94 -4.64
CA LEU A 85 10.70 -8.75 -5.39
C LEU A 85 10.67 -7.38 -6.07
N VAL A 86 11.79 -6.68 -5.98
CA VAL A 86 11.97 -5.32 -6.47
C VAL A 86 12.98 -5.31 -7.60
N GLY A 87 12.72 -4.57 -8.67
CA GLY A 87 13.64 -4.49 -9.80
C GLY A 87 13.11 -3.63 -10.95
N LYS A 88 13.78 -3.72 -12.09
CA LYS A 88 13.23 -3.13 -13.32
C LYS A 88 11.95 -3.91 -13.68
N PRO A 89 10.85 -3.24 -14.09
CA PRO A 89 9.61 -3.94 -14.42
C PRO A 89 9.77 -5.07 -15.46
N SER A 90 10.71 -4.92 -16.37
CA SER A 90 11.04 -5.92 -17.40
C SER A 90 11.77 -7.17 -16.87
N THR A 91 12.38 -7.10 -15.69
CA THR A 91 13.11 -8.22 -15.07
C THR A 91 12.26 -9.03 -14.10
N LEU A 92 11.09 -8.56 -13.74
CA LEU A 92 10.15 -9.23 -12.85
C LEU A 92 9.33 -10.27 -13.62
N GLY A 93 9.95 -11.40 -13.93
CA GLY A 93 9.37 -12.50 -14.70
C GLY A 93 8.23 -13.23 -13.99
N PRO A 94 7.53 -14.16 -14.68
CA PRO A 94 6.47 -14.96 -14.06
C PRO A 94 7.00 -15.96 -13.02
N VAL A 95 8.28 -16.30 -13.11
CA VAL A 95 8.98 -17.20 -12.20
C VAL A 95 10.30 -16.55 -11.79
N ALA A 96 10.68 -16.73 -10.55
CA ALA A 96 12.01 -16.40 -10.02
C ALA A 96 12.58 -17.64 -9.30
N PHE A 97 13.90 -17.74 -9.26
CA PHE A 97 14.61 -18.77 -8.49
C PHE A 97 15.49 -18.09 -7.47
N ILE A 98 15.36 -18.49 -6.21
CA ILE A 98 16.18 -18.02 -5.10
C ILE A 98 16.69 -19.26 -4.39
N GLU A 99 18.01 -19.44 -4.33
CA GLU A 99 18.66 -20.65 -3.78
C GLU A 99 18.03 -21.95 -4.26
N GLY A 100 17.78 -22.05 -5.58
CA GLY A 100 17.15 -23.22 -6.18
C GLY A 100 15.64 -23.37 -5.90
N THR A 101 15.06 -22.56 -5.03
CA THR A 101 13.63 -22.57 -4.75
C THR A 101 12.88 -21.78 -5.82
N ARG A 102 11.89 -22.40 -6.42
CA ARG A 102 11.02 -21.78 -7.42
C ARG A 102 9.97 -20.93 -6.74
N LEU A 103 9.90 -19.65 -7.11
CA LEU A 103 8.88 -18.71 -6.72
C LEU A 103 8.03 -18.35 -7.94
N GLU A 104 6.73 -18.23 -7.76
CA GLU A 104 5.77 -17.86 -8.79
C GLU A 104 5.16 -16.48 -8.50
N ARG A 105 5.19 -15.62 -9.53
CA ARG A 105 4.60 -14.29 -9.44
C ARG A 105 3.07 -14.37 -9.35
N LEU A 106 2.48 -13.71 -8.39
CA LEU A 106 1.04 -13.55 -8.30
C LEU A 106 0.50 -12.77 -9.50
N LYS A 107 -0.46 -13.35 -10.21
CA LYS A 107 -1.14 -12.66 -11.32
C LYS A 107 -1.85 -11.41 -10.83
N GLY A 108 -1.65 -10.29 -11.52
CA GLY A 108 -2.25 -9.00 -11.16
C GLY A 108 -1.50 -8.22 -10.05
N TRP A 109 -0.44 -8.78 -9.47
CA TRP A 109 0.33 -8.17 -8.40
C TRP A 109 1.72 -7.71 -8.84
N THR A 110 1.80 -7.07 -10.01
CA THR A 110 2.97 -6.33 -10.47
C THR A 110 2.63 -4.85 -10.50
N HIS A 111 3.26 -4.10 -9.63
CA HIS A 111 3.04 -2.67 -9.47
C HIS A 111 4.25 -1.87 -9.93
N LEU A 112 4.01 -0.63 -10.28
CA LEU A 112 5.05 0.38 -10.48
C LEU A 112 5.06 1.27 -9.25
N GLN A 113 6.24 1.47 -8.67
CA GLN A 113 6.47 2.44 -7.62
C GLN A 113 6.85 3.79 -8.24
N PHE A 114 6.19 4.83 -7.78
CA PHE A 114 6.33 6.19 -8.26
C PHE A 114 6.94 7.08 -7.19
N VAL A 115 7.66 8.10 -7.61
CA VAL A 115 8.28 9.07 -6.72
C VAL A 115 8.30 10.47 -7.35
N CYS A 116 8.20 11.49 -6.50
CA CYS A 116 8.44 12.89 -6.82
C CYS A 116 9.16 13.56 -5.64
N ALA A 117 10.14 14.41 -5.92
CA ALA A 117 10.74 15.27 -4.91
C ALA A 117 9.79 16.46 -4.62
N ILE A 118 9.65 16.82 -3.35
CA ILE A 118 8.73 17.88 -2.91
C ILE A 118 9.07 19.24 -3.52
N ASP A 119 10.36 19.54 -3.66
CA ASP A 119 10.86 20.80 -4.21
C ASP A 119 10.63 20.94 -5.73
N THR A 120 10.39 19.84 -6.41
CA THR A 120 10.12 19.82 -7.87
C THR A 120 8.64 19.63 -8.21
N MET A 121 7.77 19.57 -7.21
CA MET A 121 6.34 19.37 -7.41
C MET A 121 5.68 20.56 -8.11
N ILE A 122 4.84 20.26 -9.10
CA ILE A 122 3.91 21.22 -9.67
C ILE A 122 2.53 20.92 -9.08
N LEU A 123 2.10 21.76 -8.13
CA LEU A 123 0.81 21.59 -7.49
C LEU A 123 -0.31 22.10 -8.41
N SER A 124 -1.21 21.19 -8.77
CA SER A 124 -2.43 21.57 -9.48
C SER A 124 -3.44 22.14 -8.48
N ARG A 125 -3.91 23.34 -8.70
CA ARG A 125 -5.02 23.92 -7.93
C ARG A 125 -6.32 23.18 -8.28
N HIS A 126 -7.13 22.92 -7.27
CA HIS A 126 -8.49 22.42 -7.41
C HIS A 126 -9.42 23.18 -6.45
N SER A 127 -10.69 23.25 -6.82
CA SER A 127 -11.73 23.89 -6.01
C SER A 127 -12.59 22.90 -5.25
N PHE A 128 -12.15 21.64 -5.15
CA PHE A 128 -12.91 20.60 -4.46
C PHE A 128 -12.72 20.69 -2.95
N ASP A 129 -13.79 20.41 -2.23
CA ASP A 129 -13.80 20.33 -0.78
C ASP A 129 -13.16 19.00 -0.33
N ILE A 130 -11.93 19.10 0.19
CA ILE A 130 -11.15 17.96 0.71
C ILE A 130 -10.75 18.28 2.13
N GLU A 131 -11.12 17.40 3.05
CA GLU A 131 -10.86 17.55 4.46
C GLU A 131 -10.22 16.31 5.09
N ASP A 132 -9.62 16.46 6.27
CA ASP A 132 -9.25 15.33 7.11
C ASP A 132 -10.50 14.59 7.55
N ALA A 133 -10.45 13.25 7.54
CA ALA A 133 -11.59 12.45 7.97
C ALA A 133 -11.82 12.63 9.48
N THR A 134 -13.04 13.03 9.84
CA THR A 134 -13.55 12.97 11.21
C THR A 134 -14.00 11.56 11.57
N ALA A 135 -14.35 11.30 12.83
CA ALA A 135 -14.94 10.00 13.23
C ALA A 135 -16.18 9.64 12.40
N GLU A 136 -16.99 10.64 12.04
CA GLU A 136 -18.20 10.47 11.23
C GLU A 136 -17.86 10.18 9.76
N THR A 137 -17.02 11.00 9.13
CA THR A 137 -16.67 10.84 7.71
C THR A 137 -15.71 9.69 7.45
N PHE A 138 -15.04 9.17 8.48
CA PHE A 138 -14.21 7.97 8.39
C PHE A 138 -15.02 6.72 8.01
N ALA A 139 -16.23 6.54 8.56
CA ALA A 139 -17.11 5.44 8.17
C ALA A 139 -17.48 5.54 6.68
N LEU A 140 -17.78 6.74 6.19
CA LEU A 140 -18.08 7.01 4.79
C LEU A 140 -16.85 6.78 3.88
N PHE A 141 -15.65 7.15 4.33
CA PHE A 141 -14.41 6.78 3.63
C PHE A 141 -14.28 5.26 3.47
N ALA A 142 -14.53 4.50 4.55
CA ALA A 142 -14.42 3.04 4.52
C ALA A 142 -15.42 2.41 3.53
N GLU A 143 -16.62 2.95 3.42
CA GLU A 143 -17.62 2.53 2.43
C GLU A 143 -17.20 2.85 0.99
N VAL A 144 -16.71 4.08 0.74
CA VAL A 144 -16.20 4.49 -0.57
C VAL A 144 -15.03 3.60 -0.97
N HIS A 145 -14.11 3.32 -0.04
CA HIS A 145 -12.97 2.44 -0.26
C HIS A 145 -13.44 1.02 -0.61
N ALA A 146 -14.33 0.44 0.21
CA ALA A 146 -14.83 -0.91 -0.01
C ALA A 146 -15.54 -1.05 -1.36
N SER A 147 -16.34 -0.06 -1.76
CA SER A 147 -16.99 0.00 -3.07
C SER A 147 -15.97 0.10 -4.22
N GLY A 148 -14.97 0.97 -4.06
CA GLY A 148 -13.95 1.21 -5.09
C GLY A 148 -13.06 0.01 -5.38
N PHE A 149 -12.77 -0.80 -4.36
CA PHE A 149 -11.95 -2.02 -4.43
C PHE A 149 -12.76 -3.31 -4.47
N HIS A 150 -14.09 -3.23 -4.62
CA HIS A 150 -14.97 -4.39 -4.66
C HIS A 150 -14.80 -5.32 -3.45
N THR A 151 -14.59 -4.72 -2.26
CA THR A 151 -14.40 -5.47 -1.01
C THR A 151 -15.68 -6.24 -0.68
N LYS A 152 -15.56 -7.55 -0.53
CA LYS A 152 -16.70 -8.40 -0.18
C LYS A 152 -17.27 -8.02 1.19
N PRO A 153 -18.58 -8.21 1.43
CA PRO A 153 -19.23 -7.84 2.68
C PRO A 153 -18.51 -8.36 3.93
N GLU A 154 -18.08 -9.63 3.92
CA GLU A 154 -17.39 -10.30 5.02
C GLU A 154 -16.03 -9.66 5.38
N HIS A 155 -15.41 -8.90 4.44
CA HIS A 155 -14.12 -8.24 4.65
C HIS A 155 -14.24 -6.75 4.96
N ARG A 156 -15.46 -6.17 5.00
CA ARG A 156 -15.63 -4.72 5.20
C ARG A 156 -15.18 -4.26 6.57
N ALA A 157 -15.53 -5.00 7.63
CA ALA A 157 -15.12 -4.68 9.00
C ALA A 157 -13.58 -4.70 9.14
N LEU A 158 -12.93 -5.73 8.61
CA LEU A 158 -11.47 -5.82 8.55
C LEU A 158 -10.87 -4.63 7.79
N ASN A 159 -11.42 -4.33 6.61
CA ASN A 159 -10.94 -3.22 5.80
C ASN A 159 -11.03 -1.89 6.56
N GLN A 160 -12.17 -1.59 7.17
CA GLN A 160 -12.38 -0.38 7.98
C GLN A 160 -11.40 -0.33 9.15
N ALA A 161 -11.32 -1.40 9.95
CA ALA A 161 -10.43 -1.46 11.10
C ALA A 161 -8.95 -1.28 10.73
N SER A 162 -8.53 -1.74 9.56
CA SER A 162 -7.15 -1.58 9.10
C SER A 162 -6.72 -0.12 8.86
N PHE A 163 -7.67 0.79 8.66
CA PHE A 163 -7.41 2.23 8.50
C PHE A 163 -7.70 3.03 9.77
N ALA A 164 -8.35 2.43 10.77
CA ALA A 164 -8.61 3.10 12.03
C ALA A 164 -7.30 3.28 12.78
N GLU A 165 -6.79 4.51 12.84
CA GLU A 165 -5.59 4.80 13.62
C GLU A 165 -5.92 4.70 15.10
N GLN A 166 -5.48 3.62 15.72
CA GLN A 166 -5.63 3.41 17.17
C GLN A 166 -4.38 3.83 17.95
N ALA A 167 -3.26 3.98 17.27
CA ALA A 167 -2.04 4.49 17.87
C ALA A 167 -1.95 6.02 17.66
N ALA A 168 -1.58 6.75 18.71
CA ALA A 168 -1.42 8.21 18.69
C ALA A 168 -0.25 8.72 17.80
N SER A 169 0.18 7.94 16.81
CA SER A 169 1.31 8.33 15.96
C SER A 169 1.01 9.51 15.05
N GLY A 170 -0.26 9.72 14.71
CA GLY A 170 -0.70 10.76 13.77
C GLY A 170 -0.11 10.63 12.36
N ARG A 171 0.55 9.49 12.05
CA ARG A 171 1.24 9.27 10.77
C ARG A 171 0.34 8.83 9.63
N LEU A 172 -0.73 8.09 9.95
CA LEU A 172 -1.73 7.70 8.96
C LEU A 172 -2.78 8.82 8.85
N LYS A 173 -2.84 9.44 7.70
CA LYS A 173 -3.81 10.49 7.36
C LYS A 173 -4.86 9.93 6.42
N ILE A 174 -6.11 10.24 6.70
CA ILE A 174 -7.25 9.88 5.85
C ILE A 174 -7.93 11.17 5.41
N TYR A 175 -8.14 11.30 4.12
CA TYR A 175 -8.80 12.44 3.51
C TYR A 175 -10.09 12.01 2.82
N VAL A 176 -11.12 12.81 2.95
CA VAL A 176 -12.39 12.64 2.23
C VAL A 176 -12.63 13.84 1.32
N LEU A 177 -13.27 13.57 0.17
CA LEU A 177 -13.71 14.59 -0.76
C LEU A 177 -15.23 14.57 -0.81
N LYS A 178 -15.82 15.72 -0.53
CA LYS A 178 -17.26 15.94 -0.59
C LYS A 178 -17.68 16.58 -1.91
N ALA A 179 -18.84 16.19 -2.39
CA ALA A 179 -19.54 16.83 -3.47
C ALA A 179 -21.02 16.92 -3.07
N VAL A 180 -21.53 18.15 -2.94
CA VAL A 180 -22.93 18.42 -2.53
C VAL A 180 -23.26 17.63 -1.24
N ASP A 181 -22.47 17.82 -0.18
CA ASP A 181 -22.62 17.22 1.15
C ASP A 181 -22.44 15.67 1.22
N GLU A 182 -22.11 15.00 0.12
CA GLU A 182 -21.86 13.56 0.07
C GLU A 182 -20.36 13.28 -0.05
N VAL A 183 -19.82 12.33 0.74
CA VAL A 183 -18.47 11.81 0.55
C VAL A 183 -18.44 10.91 -0.68
N VAL A 184 -17.83 11.40 -1.74
CA VAL A 184 -17.78 10.73 -3.06
C VAL A 184 -16.43 10.09 -3.36
N ALA A 185 -15.37 10.54 -2.68
CA ALA A 185 -14.03 9.97 -2.82
C ALA A 185 -13.25 10.08 -1.52
N GLY A 186 -12.23 9.26 -1.38
CA GLY A 186 -11.34 9.34 -0.24
C GLY A 186 -10.00 8.68 -0.50
N ALA A 187 -9.01 9.03 0.29
CA ALA A 187 -7.64 8.55 0.14
C ALA A 187 -6.89 8.53 1.47
N SER A 188 -5.86 7.69 1.56
CA SER A 188 -4.93 7.70 2.68
C SER A 188 -3.54 8.21 2.28
N MET A 189 -2.81 8.73 3.24
CA MET A 189 -1.39 9.06 3.16
C MET A 189 -0.70 8.62 4.44
N TYR A 190 0.52 8.11 4.33
CA TYR A 190 1.32 7.73 5.48
C TYR A 190 2.62 8.54 5.51
N LEU A 191 2.90 9.15 6.65
CA LEU A 191 4.13 9.93 6.88
C LEU A 191 5.21 8.98 7.41
N ALA A 192 6.04 8.45 6.52
CA ALA A 192 7.07 7.49 6.90
C ALA A 192 8.23 8.16 7.66
N SER A 193 8.91 7.38 8.50
CA SER A 193 9.99 7.85 9.37
C SER A 193 11.20 8.40 8.59
N ASN A 194 11.36 7.98 7.34
CA ASN A 194 12.46 8.37 6.48
C ASN A 194 12.21 9.64 5.64
N GLY A 195 11.12 10.37 5.92
CA GLY A 195 10.77 11.61 5.22
C GLY A 195 10.07 11.41 3.87
N VAL A 196 9.55 10.22 3.61
CA VAL A 196 8.70 9.91 2.46
C VAL A 196 7.23 9.98 2.89
N ALA A 197 6.41 10.77 2.19
CA ALA A 197 4.96 10.67 2.27
C ALA A 197 4.50 9.58 1.28
N TYR A 198 4.01 8.46 1.80
CA TYR A 198 3.48 7.38 0.97
C TYR A 198 2.00 7.59 0.72
N LEU A 199 1.63 7.89 -0.54
CA LEU A 199 0.23 8.02 -0.95
C LEU A 199 -0.38 6.62 -1.04
N GLY A 200 -1.06 6.24 0.01
CA GLY A 200 -1.71 4.94 0.12
C GLY A 200 -2.90 4.80 -0.82
N THR A 201 -3.92 4.10 -0.35
CA THR A 201 -5.11 3.85 -1.15
C THR A 201 -5.85 5.14 -1.55
N ALA A 202 -6.55 5.09 -2.68
CA ALA A 202 -7.52 6.11 -3.07
C ALA A 202 -8.69 5.46 -3.82
N ALA A 203 -9.91 5.87 -3.53
CA ALA A 203 -11.11 5.37 -4.15
C ALA A 203 -12.09 6.51 -4.48
N THR A 204 -12.88 6.30 -5.52
CA THR A 204 -13.95 7.22 -5.93
C THR A 204 -15.20 6.39 -6.24
N ARG A 205 -16.36 6.79 -5.72
CA ARG A 205 -17.65 6.16 -6.02
C ARG A 205 -17.83 6.04 -7.51
N LYS A 206 -18.42 4.94 -7.99
CA LYS A 206 -18.59 4.68 -9.43
C LYS A 206 -19.34 5.81 -10.14
N SER A 207 -20.39 6.33 -9.52
CA SER A 207 -21.21 7.45 -10.03
C SER A 207 -20.45 8.78 -10.16
N ALA A 208 -19.37 8.94 -9.39
CA ALA A 208 -18.57 10.18 -9.30
C ALA A 208 -17.22 10.10 -10.06
N ARG A 209 -17.01 9.04 -10.83
CA ARG A 209 -15.77 8.87 -11.63
C ARG A 209 -15.80 9.81 -12.85
N GLY A 210 -14.59 10.16 -13.34
CA GLY A 210 -14.44 11.04 -14.50
C GLY A 210 -14.46 12.53 -14.19
N LEU A 211 -14.78 12.93 -12.95
CA LEU A 211 -14.91 14.33 -12.51
C LEU A 211 -13.63 14.95 -11.92
N GLY A 212 -12.49 14.26 -12.02
CA GLY A 212 -11.20 14.80 -11.55
C GLY A 212 -10.88 14.55 -10.07
N TYR A 213 -11.78 13.97 -9.28
CA TYR A 213 -11.62 13.81 -7.82
C TYR A 213 -10.38 13.03 -7.41
N HIS A 214 -10.01 11.97 -8.14
CA HIS A 214 -8.80 11.24 -7.86
C HIS A 214 -7.53 12.07 -8.09
N ALA A 215 -7.51 12.92 -9.10
CA ALA A 215 -6.38 13.83 -9.35
C ALA A 215 -6.29 14.91 -8.26
N ALA A 216 -7.43 15.44 -7.83
CA ALA A 216 -7.49 16.39 -6.72
C ALA A 216 -6.98 15.78 -5.40
N LEU A 217 -7.37 14.54 -5.08
CA LEU A 217 -6.86 13.83 -3.92
C LEU A 217 -5.34 13.57 -3.98
N ILE A 218 -4.77 13.37 -5.18
CA ILE A 218 -3.31 13.29 -5.34
C ILE A 218 -2.68 14.65 -5.02
N ALA A 219 -3.15 15.72 -5.65
CA ALA A 219 -2.63 17.09 -5.46
C ALA A 219 -2.73 17.54 -3.99
N HIS A 220 -3.87 17.32 -3.35
CA HIS A 220 -4.08 17.62 -1.94
C HIS A 220 -3.05 16.90 -1.05
N ARG A 221 -2.89 15.58 -1.21
CA ARG A 221 -1.93 14.80 -0.42
C ARG A 221 -0.48 15.21 -0.67
N MET A 222 -0.13 15.63 -1.89
CA MET A 222 1.19 16.18 -2.20
C MET A 222 1.42 17.50 -1.46
N GLU A 223 0.41 18.38 -1.40
CA GLU A 223 0.46 19.61 -0.62
C GLU A 223 0.60 19.34 0.88
N GLN A 224 -0.19 18.41 1.42
CA GLN A 224 -0.10 17.98 2.82
C GLN A 224 1.28 17.38 3.14
N ALA A 225 1.85 16.59 2.23
CA ALA A 225 3.21 16.06 2.39
C ALA A 225 4.25 17.19 2.54
N LYS A 226 4.12 18.27 1.75
CA LYS A 226 4.96 19.45 1.85
C LYS A 226 4.80 20.15 3.20
N GLN A 227 3.56 20.36 3.65
CA GLN A 227 3.26 21.00 4.94
C GLN A 227 3.81 20.20 6.12
N HIS A 228 3.83 18.87 6.01
CA HIS A 228 4.42 17.97 7.01
C HIS A 228 5.96 17.82 6.89
N GLY A 229 6.62 18.60 6.05
CA GLY A 229 8.08 18.61 5.91
C GLY A 229 8.68 17.34 5.28
N CYS A 230 7.87 16.58 4.55
CA CYS A 230 8.41 15.44 3.79
C CYS A 230 9.35 15.90 2.70
N ARG A 231 10.33 15.06 2.35
CA ARG A 231 11.26 15.32 1.23
C ARG A 231 10.78 14.70 -0.08
N TRP A 232 10.05 13.61 0.01
CA TRP A 232 9.60 12.82 -1.12
C TRP A 232 8.13 12.44 -0.97
N VAL A 233 7.47 12.34 -2.12
CA VAL A 233 6.16 11.70 -2.23
C VAL A 233 6.33 10.42 -3.03
N ALA A 234 5.81 9.30 -2.52
CA ALA A 234 5.81 8.02 -3.22
C ALA A 234 4.38 7.43 -3.30
N ALA A 235 4.16 6.59 -4.30
CA ALA A 235 2.88 5.91 -4.51
C ALA A 235 3.07 4.64 -5.33
N THR A 236 2.13 3.72 -5.25
CA THR A 236 2.10 2.53 -6.11
C THR A 236 0.87 2.51 -7.02
N ALA A 237 1.02 1.94 -8.22
CA ALA A 237 -0.09 1.68 -9.11
C ALA A 237 0.19 0.52 -10.07
N LEU A 238 -0.86 -0.19 -10.47
CA LEU A 238 -0.80 -1.17 -11.55
C LEU A 238 -0.40 -0.52 -12.87
N ALA A 239 0.45 -1.17 -13.66
CA ALA A 239 1.03 -0.63 -14.89
C ALA A 239 0.00 -0.13 -15.91
N GLY A 240 -1.16 -0.78 -16.04
CA GLY A 240 -2.24 -0.42 -16.97
C GLY A 240 -3.32 0.49 -16.42
N SER A 241 -3.22 0.93 -15.14
CA SER A 241 -4.31 1.58 -14.44
C SER A 241 -4.50 3.07 -14.77
N GLN A 242 -5.72 3.58 -14.50
CA GLN A 242 -5.98 5.02 -14.52
C GLN A 242 -5.19 5.75 -13.42
N SER A 243 -4.98 5.09 -12.27
CA SER A 243 -4.17 5.63 -11.18
C SER A 243 -2.76 5.98 -11.63
N ARG A 244 -2.08 5.06 -12.37
CA ARG A 244 -0.79 5.35 -12.99
C ARG A 244 -0.79 6.63 -13.80
N ARG A 245 -1.78 6.79 -14.71
CA ARG A 245 -1.87 7.98 -15.57
C ARG A 245 -2.04 9.26 -14.76
N ASN A 246 -2.83 9.20 -13.69
CA ASN A 246 -3.05 10.34 -12.80
C ASN A 246 -1.80 10.71 -12.00
N LEU A 247 -1.07 9.71 -11.47
CA LEU A 247 0.22 9.94 -10.79
C LEU A 247 1.24 10.59 -11.72
N GLN A 248 1.35 10.10 -12.98
CA GLN A 248 2.27 10.69 -13.95
C GLN A 248 1.89 12.12 -14.33
N ARG A 249 0.60 12.44 -14.48
CA ARG A 249 0.14 13.82 -14.73
C ARG A 249 0.41 14.75 -13.54
N ALA A 250 0.37 14.21 -12.31
CA ALA A 250 0.74 14.94 -11.10
C ALA A 250 2.26 15.11 -10.92
N GLY A 251 3.07 14.62 -11.88
CA GLY A 251 4.52 14.80 -11.87
C GLY A 251 5.32 13.66 -11.27
N LEU A 252 4.67 12.63 -10.70
CA LEU A 252 5.41 11.48 -10.18
C LEU A 252 6.00 10.66 -11.33
N ARG A 253 7.21 10.17 -11.14
CA ARG A 253 7.95 9.34 -12.10
C ARG A 253 8.11 7.92 -11.58
N VAL A 254 8.17 6.95 -12.49
CA VAL A 254 8.44 5.56 -12.12
C VAL A 254 9.86 5.46 -11.55
N SER A 255 9.97 4.94 -10.34
CA SER A 255 11.23 4.58 -9.70
C SER A 255 11.62 3.15 -10.09
N HIS A 256 10.78 2.17 -9.76
CA HIS A 256 11.06 0.75 -9.99
C HIS A 256 9.74 -0.04 -10.11
N GLY A 257 9.87 -1.34 -10.39
CA GLY A 257 8.78 -2.31 -10.29
C GLY A 257 8.85 -3.10 -9.00
N GLN A 258 7.69 -3.48 -8.50
CA GLN A 258 7.54 -4.44 -7.40
C GLN A 258 6.55 -5.51 -7.83
N ALA A 259 6.90 -6.78 -7.66
CA ALA A 259 5.99 -7.89 -7.89
C ALA A 259 5.95 -8.82 -6.68
N LEU A 260 4.81 -9.41 -6.41
CA LEU A 260 4.63 -10.33 -5.30
C LEU A 260 4.76 -11.76 -5.78
N TYR A 261 5.54 -12.54 -5.05
CA TYR A 261 5.82 -13.93 -5.34
C TYR A 261 5.42 -14.82 -4.17
N ARG A 262 4.96 -16.02 -4.48
CA ARG A 262 4.69 -17.11 -3.53
C ARG A 262 5.55 -18.32 -3.88
N LEU A 263 5.60 -19.31 -3.02
CA LEU A 263 6.17 -20.60 -3.34
C LEU A 263 5.46 -21.20 -4.57
N GLY A 264 6.24 -21.73 -5.50
CA GLY A 264 5.74 -22.39 -6.71
C GLY A 264 5.05 -23.74 -6.40
N GLU A 265 4.20 -24.20 -7.33
CA GLU A 265 3.58 -25.51 -7.24
C GLU A 265 4.65 -26.61 -7.23
N GLY A 266 4.40 -27.69 -6.47
CA GLY A 266 5.33 -28.81 -6.28
C GLY A 266 6.19 -28.71 -5.02
N TRP A 267 6.13 -27.61 -4.26
CA TRP A 267 6.70 -27.55 -2.93
C TRP A 267 5.70 -28.16 -1.93
N SER A 268 5.97 -29.34 -1.40
CA SER A 268 5.28 -29.92 -0.25
C SER A 268 6.18 -29.84 0.97
N ALA A 269 5.66 -29.36 2.09
CA ALA A 269 6.34 -29.50 3.37
C ALA A 269 6.58 -31.01 3.60
N LYS A 270 7.84 -31.43 3.67
CA LYS A 270 8.22 -32.77 4.11
C LYS A 270 8.10 -32.87 5.60
#